data_daafdb0487bca32c2f35bac89ee8fb58
#
_entry.id   daafdb0487bca32c2f35bac89ee8fb58
#
_cell.length_a   1.000
_cell.length_b   1.000
_cell.length_c   1.000
_cell.angle_alpha   90.00
_cell.angle_beta   90.00
_cell.angle_gamma   90.00
#
_symmetry.space_group_name_H-M   'P 1'
#
loop_
_entity.id
_entity.type
_entity.pdbx_description
1 polymer ?
#
loop_
_entity_poly.entity_id
_entity_poly.type
_entity_poly.pdbx_seq_one_letter_code
_entity_poly.pdbx_strand_id
1 'polypeptide(L)'
;MKLFIILTLLAFKMFASTAFEEAYDLYKSGDFKSSLKTFETLASTQDDYDAAYILGFMYERGEGCEVDEKESQKWYKFSAHGYYWQNKRDPSRDIKKESKKLYDVLEKIDDDETQATVKQYAQSLYSVTAHNANYFLPLSYRDNGTYPQTNGHDSKNVETEFQVSLRYDFAANLLRLNEIYSAAYTQKSFWQFYAASAYFRESNYNPEFFITIPYSDKKYLSQLKSIRLSLEHESNGRGGDQERSWNFFASSFYFQTGWLFTELKLWQRFKDSTDYNPDLIDYMGHGHIQFTIPYQKHIVKLLFRSNFNGENAAQLNYSYPMFGSKDLFLYIKGFAGYGESLIDYDHEVNKVGIGFCISR
;
A
#
# COMPACT_ATOMS: atom_id res chain seq x y z
N MET A 1 6.26 7.70 -24.14
CA MET A 1 5.72 8.89 -23.45
C MET A 1 4.28 9.25 -23.87
N LYS A 2 3.99 9.51 -25.17
CA LYS A 2 2.61 9.86 -25.60
C LYS A 2 1.55 8.78 -25.29
N LEU A 3 1.87 7.51 -25.48
CA LEU A 3 0.95 6.39 -25.19
C LEU A 3 0.68 6.22 -23.68
N PHE A 4 1.70 6.42 -22.85
CA PHE A 4 1.61 6.36 -21.39
C PHE A 4 0.72 7.48 -20.83
N ILE A 5 0.90 8.72 -21.33
CA ILE A 5 0.05 9.86 -20.98
C ILE A 5 -1.39 9.66 -21.45
N ILE A 6 -1.60 9.06 -22.63
CA ILE A 6 -2.94 8.76 -23.17
C ILE A 6 -3.64 7.69 -22.34
N LEU A 7 -2.95 6.63 -21.92
CA LEU A 7 -3.49 5.62 -21.02
C LEU A 7 -3.84 6.20 -19.64
N THR A 8 -3.01 7.09 -19.11
CA THR A 8 -3.25 7.78 -17.84
C THR A 8 -4.43 8.75 -17.95
N LEU A 9 -4.53 9.51 -19.06
CA LEU A 9 -5.65 10.44 -19.32
C LEU A 9 -6.97 9.71 -19.67
N LEU A 10 -6.92 8.56 -20.33
CA LEU A 10 -8.09 7.71 -20.55
C LEU A 10 -8.59 7.09 -19.23
N ALA A 11 -7.68 6.67 -18.35
CA ALA A 11 -8.04 6.27 -17.00
C ALA A 11 -8.79 7.40 -16.25
N PHE A 12 -8.29 8.62 -16.31
CA PHE A 12 -8.91 9.79 -15.65
C PHE A 12 -10.35 10.08 -16.13
N LYS A 13 -10.67 9.80 -17.40
CA LYS A 13 -12.04 9.99 -17.94
C LYS A 13 -13.01 8.86 -17.59
N MET A 14 -12.54 7.72 -17.11
CA MET A 14 -13.37 6.56 -16.79
C MET A 14 -13.91 6.53 -15.35
N PHE A 15 -13.51 7.48 -14.49
CA PHE A 15 -13.75 7.44 -13.06
C PHE A 15 -15.02 8.16 -12.55
N ALA A 16 -15.86 8.71 -13.40
CA ALA A 16 -17.12 9.27 -12.93
C ALA A 16 -18.10 8.14 -12.57
N SER A 17 -18.22 7.80 -11.29
CA SER A 17 -19.37 7.07 -10.79
C SER A 17 -20.56 8.03 -10.79
N THR A 18 -21.38 7.98 -11.82
CA THR A 18 -22.55 8.86 -11.97
C THR A 18 -23.49 8.81 -10.77
N ALA A 19 -23.66 7.64 -10.15
CA ALA A 19 -24.61 7.47 -9.05
C ALA A 19 -24.13 8.07 -7.72
N PHE A 20 -22.84 8.01 -7.40
CA PHE A 20 -22.30 8.68 -6.21
C PHE A 20 -22.30 10.20 -6.37
N GLU A 21 -21.93 10.69 -7.55
CA GLU A 21 -21.95 12.11 -7.86
C GLU A 21 -23.37 12.68 -7.81
N GLU A 22 -24.35 11.97 -8.36
CA GLU A 22 -25.78 12.33 -8.26
C GLU A 22 -26.22 12.40 -6.78
N ALA A 23 -25.87 11.41 -5.97
CA ALA A 23 -26.20 11.41 -4.55
C ALA A 23 -25.54 12.58 -3.81
N TYR A 24 -24.29 12.90 -4.16
CA TYR A 24 -23.53 13.98 -3.54
C TYR A 24 -24.01 15.35 -4.02
N ASP A 25 -24.47 15.49 -5.25
CA ASP A 25 -25.10 16.73 -5.75
C ASP A 25 -26.44 16.98 -5.08
N LEU A 26 -27.25 15.94 -4.84
CA LEU A 26 -28.45 16.02 -4.01
C LEU A 26 -28.13 16.48 -2.58
N TYR A 27 -27.07 15.94 -1.99
CA TYR A 27 -26.58 16.35 -0.66
C TYR A 27 -26.23 17.84 -0.64
N LYS A 28 -25.44 18.32 -1.59
CA LYS A 28 -25.03 19.74 -1.70
C LYS A 28 -26.21 20.69 -1.95
N SER A 29 -27.23 20.22 -2.66
CA SER A 29 -28.42 21.01 -2.92
C SER A 29 -29.42 21.10 -1.73
N GLY A 30 -29.13 20.32 -0.66
CA GLY A 30 -29.96 20.25 0.52
C GLY A 30 -31.11 19.23 0.43
N ASP A 31 -31.21 18.47 -0.66
CA ASP A 31 -32.14 17.33 -0.75
C ASP A 31 -31.56 16.11 -0.04
N PHE A 32 -31.42 16.25 1.28
CA PHE A 32 -30.82 15.22 2.13
C PHE A 32 -31.59 13.90 2.11
N LYS A 33 -32.92 13.95 1.91
CA LYS A 33 -33.76 12.74 1.93
C LYS A 33 -33.51 11.85 0.71
N SER A 34 -33.40 12.45 -0.46
CA SER A 34 -33.10 11.72 -1.71
C SER A 34 -31.64 11.25 -1.71
N SER A 35 -30.74 12.10 -1.24
CA SER A 35 -29.32 11.79 -1.08
C SER A 35 -29.09 10.59 -0.15
N LEU A 36 -29.72 10.59 1.05
CA LEU A 36 -29.63 9.48 2.01
C LEU A 36 -30.02 8.15 1.37
N LYS A 37 -31.17 8.12 0.69
CA LYS A 37 -31.67 6.90 0.04
C LYS A 37 -30.73 6.38 -1.04
N THR A 38 -30.10 7.28 -1.79
CA THR A 38 -29.16 6.90 -2.85
C THR A 38 -27.86 6.36 -2.24
N PHE A 39 -27.32 7.02 -1.20
CA PHE A 39 -26.15 6.53 -0.48
C PHE A 39 -26.40 5.18 0.22
N GLU A 40 -27.60 4.95 0.80
CA GLU A 40 -27.97 3.64 1.36
C GLU A 40 -27.96 2.55 0.29
N THR A 41 -28.45 2.84 -0.89
CA THR A 41 -28.42 1.89 -2.01
C THR A 41 -26.99 1.59 -2.43
N LEU A 42 -26.14 2.62 -2.58
CA LEU A 42 -24.73 2.45 -2.95
C LEU A 42 -23.96 1.64 -1.91
N ALA A 43 -24.09 1.99 -0.64
CA ALA A 43 -23.39 1.31 0.43
C ALA A 43 -23.84 -0.14 0.61
N SER A 44 -25.16 -0.41 0.55
CA SER A 44 -25.70 -1.74 0.85
C SER A 44 -25.66 -2.71 -0.32
N THR A 45 -25.78 -2.23 -1.58
CA THR A 45 -25.86 -3.10 -2.76
C THR A 45 -24.58 -3.16 -3.57
N GLN A 46 -23.69 -2.16 -3.41
CA GLN A 46 -22.48 -2.01 -4.20
C GLN A 46 -21.21 -2.05 -3.36
N ASP A 47 -21.33 -2.25 -2.03
CA ASP A 47 -20.21 -2.17 -1.09
C ASP A 47 -19.43 -0.86 -1.26
N ASP A 48 -20.16 0.26 -1.52
CA ASP A 48 -19.55 1.57 -1.65
C ASP A 48 -19.24 2.14 -0.26
N TYR A 49 -17.99 2.06 0.12
CA TYR A 49 -17.53 2.44 1.46
C TYR A 49 -17.48 3.95 1.66
N ASP A 50 -17.40 4.73 0.59
CA ASP A 50 -17.47 6.19 0.65
C ASP A 50 -18.91 6.64 0.87
N ALA A 51 -19.86 6.01 0.19
CA ALA A 51 -21.28 6.19 0.46
C ALA A 51 -21.62 5.84 1.93
N ALA A 52 -21.04 4.76 2.44
CA ALA A 52 -21.20 4.38 3.84
C ALA A 52 -20.62 5.43 4.82
N TYR A 53 -19.50 6.06 4.48
CA TYR A 53 -18.95 7.15 5.29
C TYR A 53 -19.90 8.35 5.34
N ILE A 54 -20.42 8.76 4.19
CA ILE A 54 -21.40 9.87 4.12
C ILE A 54 -22.68 9.53 4.88
N LEU A 55 -23.16 8.27 4.82
CA LEU A 55 -24.29 7.82 5.62
C LEU A 55 -24.06 7.95 7.12
N GLY A 56 -22.88 7.53 7.59
CA GLY A 56 -22.49 7.72 8.99
C GLY A 56 -22.62 9.17 9.43
N PHE A 57 -22.15 10.08 8.59
CA PHE A 57 -22.22 11.51 8.81
C PHE A 57 -23.66 12.08 8.75
N MET A 58 -24.49 11.60 7.83
CA MET A 58 -25.89 12.03 7.69
C MET A 58 -26.74 11.57 8.89
N TYR A 59 -26.55 10.33 9.38
CA TYR A 59 -27.22 9.83 10.57
C TYR A 59 -26.76 10.53 11.86
N GLU A 60 -25.47 10.92 11.95
CA GLU A 60 -24.94 11.68 13.08
C GLU A 60 -25.59 13.07 13.19
N ARG A 61 -25.88 13.72 12.08
CA ARG A 61 -26.43 15.08 12.02
C ARG A 61 -27.93 15.17 11.85
N GLY A 62 -28.60 14.06 11.56
CA GLY A 62 -30.01 14.06 11.25
C GLY A 62 -30.31 14.67 9.86
N GLU A 63 -29.39 14.54 8.92
CA GLU A 63 -29.56 15.08 7.57
C GLU A 63 -30.31 14.08 6.67
N GLY A 64 -31.61 14.33 6.46
CA GLY A 64 -32.53 13.45 5.71
C GLY A 64 -33.17 12.33 6.53
N CYS A 65 -32.80 12.19 7.79
CA CYS A 65 -33.32 11.23 8.78
C CYS A 65 -33.35 11.86 10.16
N GLU A 66 -33.88 11.15 11.16
CA GLU A 66 -33.66 11.52 12.57
C GLU A 66 -32.22 11.17 12.97
N VAL A 67 -31.67 11.91 13.94
CA VAL A 67 -30.34 11.60 14.50
C VAL A 67 -30.37 10.18 15.09
N ASP A 68 -29.53 9.31 14.56
CA ASP A 68 -29.38 7.93 15.03
C ASP A 68 -27.90 7.57 15.16
N GLU A 69 -27.40 7.66 16.39
CA GLU A 69 -26.00 7.38 16.69
C GLU A 69 -25.62 5.91 16.44
N LYS A 70 -26.57 4.98 16.56
CA LYS A 70 -26.31 3.54 16.31
C LYS A 70 -26.15 3.27 14.81
N GLU A 71 -27.03 3.81 13.99
CA GLU A 71 -26.90 3.70 12.53
C GLU A 71 -25.67 4.46 12.04
N SER A 72 -25.39 5.66 12.55
CA SER A 72 -24.15 6.39 12.26
C SER A 72 -22.90 5.54 12.53
N GLN A 73 -22.79 4.96 13.72
CA GLN A 73 -21.67 4.10 14.07
C GLN A 73 -21.58 2.82 13.23
N LYS A 74 -22.71 2.25 12.83
CA LYS A 74 -22.77 1.08 11.94
C LYS A 74 -22.20 1.42 10.58
N TRP A 75 -22.58 2.54 9.99
CA TRP A 75 -22.12 2.96 8.68
C TRP A 75 -20.64 3.40 8.69
N TYR A 76 -20.19 4.11 9.72
CA TYR A 76 -18.76 4.39 9.91
C TYR A 76 -17.93 3.12 10.06
N LYS A 77 -18.44 2.10 10.77
CA LYS A 77 -17.78 0.79 10.88
C LYS A 77 -17.73 0.07 9.55
N PHE A 78 -18.81 0.11 8.78
CA PHE A 78 -18.86 -0.52 7.46
C PHE A 78 -17.88 0.16 6.50
N SER A 79 -17.83 1.49 6.48
CA SER A 79 -16.84 2.26 5.72
C SER A 79 -15.42 1.92 6.14
N ALA A 80 -15.10 2.02 7.43
CA ALA A 80 -13.80 1.68 7.97
C ALA A 80 -13.40 0.22 7.67
N HIS A 81 -14.36 -0.71 7.68
CA HIS A 81 -14.16 -2.11 7.34
C HIS A 81 -13.75 -2.29 5.87
N GLY A 82 -14.30 -1.51 4.95
CA GLY A 82 -13.95 -1.57 3.54
C GLY A 82 -12.54 -1.09 3.23
N TYR A 83 -12.09 -0.03 3.86
CA TYR A 83 -10.72 0.45 3.75
C TYR A 83 -9.69 -0.49 4.40
N TYR A 84 -10.11 -1.35 5.35
CA TYR A 84 -9.23 -2.25 6.13
C TYR A 84 -9.27 -3.72 5.69
N TRP A 85 -9.99 -4.08 4.62
CA TRP A 85 -10.13 -5.49 4.20
C TRP A 85 -8.85 -6.17 3.72
N GLN A 86 -7.76 -5.46 3.58
CA GLN A 86 -6.44 -6.10 3.36
C GLN A 86 -5.85 -6.72 4.65
N ASN A 87 -6.36 -6.34 5.83
CA ASN A 87 -5.93 -6.91 7.10
C ASN A 87 -7.15 -7.45 7.84
N LYS A 88 -7.40 -8.75 7.79
CA LYS A 88 -8.40 -9.45 8.62
C LYS A 88 -8.14 -9.17 10.11
N ARG A 89 -8.66 -8.06 10.64
CA ARG A 89 -8.80 -7.91 12.09
C ARG A 89 -10.07 -8.65 12.53
N ASP A 90 -9.91 -9.47 13.56
CA ASP A 90 -10.98 -10.19 14.24
C ASP A 90 -12.12 -9.25 14.67
N PRO A 91 -13.38 -9.51 14.25
CA PRO A 91 -14.54 -8.75 14.71
C PRO A 91 -14.77 -8.81 16.23
N SER A 92 -14.11 -9.74 16.94
CA SER A 92 -14.20 -9.91 18.40
C SER A 92 -13.23 -9.01 19.18
N ARG A 93 -12.29 -8.31 18.53
CA ARG A 93 -11.51 -7.27 19.20
C ARG A 93 -12.45 -6.12 19.51
N ASP A 94 -12.73 -5.96 20.80
CA ASP A 94 -13.76 -5.08 21.34
C ASP A 94 -13.42 -3.60 21.08
N ILE A 95 -13.67 -3.16 19.82
CA ILE A 95 -13.57 -1.75 19.41
C ILE A 95 -14.40 -0.86 20.36
N LYS A 96 -15.50 -1.41 20.95
CA LYS A 96 -16.26 -0.77 21.99
C LYS A 96 -15.42 -0.45 23.23
N LYS A 97 -14.44 -1.28 23.56
CA LYS A 97 -13.63 -1.12 24.77
C LYS A 97 -12.51 -0.09 24.59
N GLU A 98 -11.94 0.00 23.36
CA GLU A 98 -10.91 0.99 23.05
C GLU A 98 -11.51 2.37 22.73
N SER A 99 -12.61 2.42 21.98
CA SER A 99 -13.35 3.67 21.78
C SER A 99 -13.94 4.19 23.08
N LYS A 100 -14.49 3.33 23.94
CA LYS A 100 -14.98 3.73 25.27
C LYS A 100 -13.87 4.31 26.14
N LYS A 101 -12.68 3.72 26.15
CA LYS A 101 -11.52 4.27 26.86
C LYS A 101 -11.10 5.63 26.36
N LEU A 102 -11.15 5.86 25.05
CA LEU A 102 -10.86 7.17 24.45
C LEU A 102 -11.92 8.20 24.84
N TYR A 103 -13.21 7.83 24.73
CA TYR A 103 -14.32 8.69 25.19
C TYR A 103 -14.22 9.00 26.69
N ASP A 104 -13.94 8.02 27.54
CA ASP A 104 -13.75 8.20 28.98
C ASP A 104 -12.57 9.14 29.32
N VAL A 105 -11.56 9.21 28.44
CA VAL A 105 -10.45 10.16 28.57
C VAL A 105 -10.86 11.55 28.09
N LEU A 106 -11.57 11.64 26.97
CA LEU A 106 -12.01 12.90 26.38
C LEU A 106 -13.04 13.62 27.27
N GLU A 107 -13.97 12.90 27.91
CA GLU A 107 -14.94 13.46 28.86
C GLU A 107 -14.28 14.09 30.12
N LYS A 108 -13.05 13.74 30.42
CA LYS A 108 -12.29 14.29 31.55
C LYS A 108 -11.46 15.51 31.19
N ILE A 109 -11.48 15.94 29.94
CA ILE A 109 -10.73 17.11 29.46
C ILE A 109 -11.72 18.25 29.30
N ASP A 110 -11.66 19.23 30.16
CA ASP A 110 -12.57 20.40 30.18
C ASP A 110 -12.20 21.49 29.15
N ASP A 111 -11.22 21.22 28.29
CA ASP A 111 -10.69 22.17 27.31
C ASP A 111 -10.81 21.64 25.89
N ASP A 112 -11.56 22.34 25.03
CA ASP A 112 -11.87 21.95 23.65
C ASP A 112 -10.61 21.84 22.78
N GLU A 113 -9.60 22.67 23.01
CA GLU A 113 -8.35 22.67 22.24
C GLU A 113 -7.52 21.41 22.58
N THR A 114 -7.47 21.06 23.86
CA THR A 114 -6.82 19.82 24.32
C THR A 114 -7.59 18.59 23.88
N GLN A 115 -8.93 18.61 23.90
CA GLN A 115 -9.75 17.54 23.32
C GLN A 115 -9.47 17.36 21.83
N ALA A 116 -9.41 18.44 21.05
CA ALA A 116 -9.10 18.40 19.62
C ALA A 116 -7.71 17.83 19.37
N THR A 117 -6.73 18.23 20.18
CA THR A 117 -5.34 17.73 20.12
C THR A 117 -5.28 16.23 20.43
N VAL A 118 -5.97 15.76 21.46
CA VAL A 118 -5.99 14.33 21.83
C VAL A 118 -6.72 13.51 20.76
N LYS A 119 -7.83 14.03 20.19
CA LYS A 119 -8.51 13.41 19.05
C LYS A 119 -7.59 13.31 17.84
N GLN A 120 -6.88 14.38 17.51
CA GLN A 120 -5.91 14.41 16.40
C GLN A 120 -4.76 13.43 16.65
N TYR A 121 -4.26 13.33 17.89
CA TYR A 121 -3.21 12.37 18.28
C TYR A 121 -3.70 10.93 18.14
N ALA A 122 -4.90 10.63 18.61
CA ALA A 122 -5.52 9.32 18.47
C ALA A 122 -5.79 8.96 17.00
N GLN A 123 -6.26 9.92 16.21
CA GLN A 123 -6.46 9.74 14.78
C GLN A 123 -5.15 9.55 14.00
N SER A 124 -4.09 10.30 14.35
CA SER A 124 -2.78 10.16 13.72
C SER A 124 -2.12 8.81 14.00
N LEU A 125 -2.30 8.27 15.20
CA LEU A 125 -1.83 6.92 15.56
C LEU A 125 -2.56 5.82 14.77
N TYR A 126 -3.80 6.05 14.36
CA TYR A 126 -4.59 5.12 13.54
C TYR A 126 -4.43 5.34 12.02
N SER A 127 -3.90 6.47 11.58
CA SER A 127 -3.72 6.79 10.17
C SER A 127 -2.41 6.25 9.59
N VAL A 128 -1.43 5.88 10.43
CA VAL A 128 -0.20 5.23 9.97
C VAL A 128 -0.44 3.72 9.87
N THR A 129 -0.37 3.20 8.66
CA THR A 129 -0.59 1.79 8.34
C THR A 129 0.62 1.17 7.66
N ALA A 130 0.68 -0.16 7.60
CA ALA A 130 1.64 -0.83 6.75
C ALA A 130 1.32 -0.54 5.27
N HIS A 131 2.37 -0.22 4.48
CA HIS A 131 2.24 -0.03 3.03
C HIS A 131 2.58 -1.32 2.28
N ASN A 132 3.80 -1.80 2.44
CA ASN A 132 4.26 -3.11 1.99
C ASN A 132 4.43 -4.06 3.18
N ALA A 133 4.86 -5.30 2.94
CA ALA A 133 5.15 -6.23 4.00
C ALA A 133 6.27 -5.70 4.92
N ASN A 134 6.03 -5.73 6.23
CA ASN A 134 7.06 -5.45 7.23
C ASN A 134 7.61 -6.79 7.72
N TYR A 135 8.85 -7.11 7.33
CA TYR A 135 9.42 -8.42 7.58
C TYR A 135 10.86 -8.34 8.11
N PHE A 136 11.27 -9.42 8.76
CA PHE A 136 12.64 -9.68 9.17
C PHE A 136 13.00 -11.13 8.82
N LEU A 137 14.01 -11.30 7.93
CA LEU A 137 14.53 -12.56 7.48
C LEU A 137 15.94 -12.71 8.07
N PRO A 138 16.10 -13.38 9.23
CA PRO A 138 17.41 -13.59 9.81
C PRO A 138 18.33 -14.39 8.89
N LEU A 139 17.78 -15.30 8.09
CA LEU A 139 18.53 -16.12 7.14
C LEU A 139 18.02 -15.86 5.73
N SER A 140 18.84 -15.21 4.92
CA SER A 140 18.68 -15.05 3.47
C SER A 140 19.93 -15.59 2.78
N TYR A 141 19.76 -16.65 1.99
CA TYR A 141 20.86 -17.36 1.35
C TYR A 141 20.82 -17.13 -0.17
N ARG A 142 21.95 -16.69 -0.73
CA ARG A 142 22.18 -16.57 -2.18
C ARG A 142 22.95 -17.79 -2.66
N ASP A 143 22.45 -18.49 -3.68
CA ASP A 143 23.06 -19.72 -4.20
C ASP A 143 24.06 -19.47 -5.34
N ASN A 144 23.92 -18.38 -6.08
CA ASN A 144 24.77 -18.04 -7.23
C ASN A 144 26.02 -17.21 -6.86
N GLY A 145 26.66 -17.52 -5.73
CA GLY A 145 27.91 -16.92 -5.28
C GLY A 145 27.77 -15.87 -4.20
N THR A 146 28.88 -15.25 -3.84
CA THR A 146 28.90 -14.16 -2.85
C THR A 146 28.58 -12.83 -3.50
N TYR A 147 28.10 -11.90 -2.69
CA TYR A 147 27.90 -10.52 -3.14
C TYR A 147 29.25 -9.85 -3.44
N PRO A 148 29.32 -8.92 -4.41
CA PRO A 148 30.52 -8.12 -4.61
C PRO A 148 30.98 -7.46 -3.31
N GLN A 149 32.30 -7.31 -3.15
CA GLN A 149 32.85 -6.60 -1.99
C GLN A 149 32.31 -5.18 -1.93
N THR A 150 31.79 -4.81 -0.78
CA THR A 150 31.30 -3.46 -0.52
C THR A 150 32.20 -2.79 0.49
N ASN A 151 32.78 -1.65 0.16
CA ASN A 151 33.67 -0.90 1.03
C ASN A 151 34.90 -1.68 1.50
N GLY A 152 35.43 -2.60 0.68
CA GLY A 152 36.62 -3.42 1.01
C GLY A 152 36.37 -4.52 2.04
N HIS A 153 35.13 -4.81 2.39
CA HIS A 153 34.75 -5.90 3.29
C HIS A 153 34.32 -7.14 2.51
N ASP A 154 34.78 -8.31 2.98
CA ASP A 154 34.32 -9.59 2.47
C ASP A 154 32.86 -9.81 2.79
N SER A 155 32.11 -10.20 1.80
CA SER A 155 30.69 -10.56 1.95
C SER A 155 30.51 -12.08 1.93
N LYS A 156 29.49 -12.54 2.63
CA LYS A 156 29.04 -13.93 2.60
C LYS A 156 27.81 -14.06 1.74
N ASN A 157 27.53 -15.28 1.27
CA ASN A 157 26.29 -15.61 0.57
C ASN A 157 25.08 -15.75 1.49
N VAL A 158 25.27 -15.57 2.80
CA VAL A 158 24.22 -15.51 3.82
C VAL A 158 24.19 -14.11 4.40
N GLU A 159 23.00 -13.50 4.42
CA GLU A 159 22.77 -12.20 5.06
C GLU A 159 21.45 -12.17 5.80
N THR A 160 21.24 -11.16 6.61
CA THR A 160 19.95 -10.82 7.20
C THR A 160 19.30 -9.76 6.32
N GLU A 161 18.02 -9.93 6.00
CA GLU A 161 17.26 -8.97 5.23
C GLU A 161 16.04 -8.51 6.03
N PHE A 162 15.72 -7.22 5.99
CA PHE A 162 14.47 -6.72 6.58
C PHE A 162 13.90 -5.57 5.78
N GLN A 163 12.59 -5.39 5.93
CA GLN A 163 11.86 -4.29 5.34
C GLN A 163 10.93 -3.66 6.37
N VAL A 164 10.96 -2.33 6.42
CA VAL A 164 9.99 -1.50 7.13
C VAL A 164 9.27 -0.64 6.10
N SER A 165 7.95 -0.67 6.13
CA SER A 165 7.13 0.05 5.14
C SER A 165 5.87 0.59 5.79
N LEU A 166 5.72 1.91 5.76
CA LEU A 166 4.65 2.65 6.41
C LEU A 166 3.98 3.59 5.42
N ARG A 167 2.69 3.84 5.63
CA ARG A 167 1.86 4.75 4.84
C ARG A 167 1.07 5.64 5.79
N TYR A 168 0.92 6.90 5.39
CA TYR A 168 0.07 7.89 6.01
C TYR A 168 -0.92 8.45 4.98
N ASP A 169 -2.22 8.31 5.25
CA ASP A 169 -3.28 8.87 4.43
C ASP A 169 -3.61 10.26 4.99
N PHE A 170 -3.31 11.33 4.25
CA PHE A 170 -3.37 12.71 4.75
C PHE A 170 -4.51 13.54 4.15
N ALA A 171 -5.15 13.09 3.08
CA ALA A 171 -6.30 13.75 2.47
C ALA A 171 -7.14 12.76 1.67
N ALA A 172 -8.41 13.08 1.46
CA ALA A 172 -9.32 12.30 0.65
C ALA A 172 -10.32 13.22 -0.07
N ASN A 173 -10.81 12.76 -1.21
CA ASN A 173 -11.93 13.32 -1.96
C ASN A 173 -11.81 14.81 -2.33
N LEU A 174 -10.59 15.29 -2.61
CA LEU A 174 -10.35 16.68 -3.02
C LEU A 174 -10.83 16.93 -4.47
N LEU A 175 -10.72 15.92 -5.34
CA LEU A 175 -11.14 15.94 -6.74
C LEU A 175 -12.55 15.36 -6.95
N ARG A 176 -13.22 14.93 -5.88
CA ARG A 176 -14.54 14.27 -5.91
C ARG A 176 -14.57 12.96 -6.70
N LEU A 177 -13.46 12.23 -6.65
CA LEU A 177 -13.31 10.90 -7.26
C LEU A 177 -13.21 9.79 -6.21
N ASN A 178 -13.55 10.12 -4.95
CA ASN A 178 -13.35 9.26 -3.78
C ASN A 178 -11.90 8.82 -3.62
N GLU A 179 -10.99 9.65 -4.11
CA GLU A 179 -9.56 9.39 -4.07
C GLU A 179 -8.97 9.64 -2.68
N ILE A 180 -7.92 8.87 -2.37
CA ILE A 180 -7.13 9.00 -1.14
C ILE A 180 -5.72 9.46 -1.52
N TYR A 181 -5.23 10.48 -0.84
CA TYR A 181 -3.87 11.01 -0.96
C TYR A 181 -3.02 10.44 0.15
N SER A 182 -1.92 9.83 -0.21
CA SER A 182 -1.06 9.13 0.73
C SER A 182 0.39 9.49 0.53
N ALA A 183 1.14 9.49 1.63
CA ALA A 183 2.59 9.45 1.62
C ALA A 183 3.02 8.12 2.22
N ALA A 184 4.02 7.47 1.63
CA ALA A 184 4.58 6.25 2.18
C ALA A 184 6.10 6.26 2.13
N TYR A 185 6.68 5.41 2.95
CA TYR A 185 8.10 5.22 3.01
C TYR A 185 8.39 3.74 3.19
N THR A 186 9.23 3.20 2.31
CA THR A 186 9.73 1.84 2.41
C THR A 186 11.24 1.86 2.51
N GLN A 187 11.77 1.15 3.50
CA GLN A 187 13.19 0.87 3.62
C GLN A 187 13.39 -0.63 3.57
N LYS A 188 14.25 -1.09 2.66
CA LYS A 188 14.71 -2.47 2.58
C LYS A 188 16.22 -2.51 2.82
N SER A 189 16.65 -3.30 3.79
CA SER A 189 18.05 -3.37 4.20
C SER A 189 18.58 -4.77 4.15
N PHE A 190 19.83 -4.90 3.68
CA PHE A 190 20.60 -6.13 3.54
C PHE A 190 21.80 -6.04 4.45
N TRP A 191 21.85 -6.89 5.45
CA TRP A 191 22.81 -6.84 6.53
C TRP A 191 23.70 -8.07 6.53
N GLN A 192 24.99 -7.90 6.33
CA GLN A 192 26.01 -8.96 6.41
C GLN A 192 26.27 -9.37 7.86
N PHE A 193 25.19 -9.71 8.59
CA PHE A 193 25.22 -10.03 10.01
C PHE A 193 26.21 -11.14 10.37
N TYR A 194 26.41 -12.10 9.47
CA TYR A 194 27.28 -13.27 9.66
C TYR A 194 28.73 -13.04 9.19
N ALA A 195 29.04 -11.89 8.62
CA ALA A 195 30.41 -11.52 8.28
C ALA A 195 31.20 -11.04 9.51
N ALA A 196 32.51 -11.06 9.42
CA ALA A 196 33.37 -10.66 10.55
C ALA A 196 33.12 -9.21 11.01
N SER A 197 32.70 -8.33 10.12
CA SER A 197 32.43 -6.90 10.39
C SER A 197 30.96 -6.54 10.54
N ALA A 198 30.03 -7.46 10.37
CA ALA A 198 28.57 -7.26 10.53
C ALA A 198 28.04 -5.92 9.99
N TYR A 199 28.37 -5.55 8.77
CA TYR A 199 28.02 -4.27 8.16
C TYR A 199 26.74 -4.35 7.31
N PHE A 200 26.06 -3.21 7.12
CA PHE A 200 24.99 -3.10 6.12
C PHE A 200 25.61 -3.05 4.72
N ARG A 201 25.35 -4.10 3.94
CA ARG A 201 25.81 -4.19 2.55
C ARG A 201 25.07 -3.18 1.67
N GLU A 202 23.76 -3.07 1.87
CA GLU A 202 22.90 -2.17 1.13
C GLU A 202 21.69 -1.79 1.95
N SER A 203 21.18 -0.58 1.75
CA SER A 203 19.84 -0.16 2.17
C SER A 203 19.23 0.66 1.06
N ASN A 204 18.01 0.32 0.65
CA ASN A 204 17.25 1.07 -0.33
C ASN A 204 16.11 1.81 0.36
N TYR A 205 15.99 3.08 0.10
CA TYR A 205 15.05 4.03 0.68
C TYR A 205 14.08 4.48 -0.41
N ASN A 206 12.80 4.23 -0.24
CA ASN A 206 11.79 4.57 -1.23
C ASN A 206 10.68 5.40 -0.58
N PRO A 207 10.81 6.74 -0.51
CA PRO A 207 9.70 7.63 -0.26
C PRO A 207 8.80 7.73 -1.50
N GLU A 208 7.49 7.76 -1.29
CA GLU A 208 6.51 7.88 -2.34
C GLU A 208 5.32 8.74 -1.93
N PHE A 209 4.76 9.47 -2.91
CA PHE A 209 3.47 10.15 -2.80
C PHE A 209 2.54 9.59 -3.85
N PHE A 210 1.31 9.26 -3.46
CA PHE A 210 0.37 8.70 -4.41
C PHE A 210 -1.08 9.07 -4.12
N ILE A 211 -1.87 8.97 -5.18
CA ILE A 211 -3.32 9.10 -5.16
C ILE A 211 -3.89 7.74 -5.53
N THR A 212 -4.74 7.18 -4.67
CA THR A 212 -5.49 5.97 -4.97
C THR A 212 -6.92 6.35 -5.30
N ILE A 213 -7.38 6.00 -6.49
CA ILE A 213 -8.72 6.31 -7.01
C ILE A 213 -9.48 4.98 -7.08
N PRO A 214 -10.54 4.78 -6.29
CA PRO A 214 -11.38 3.59 -6.38
C PRO A 214 -12.12 3.57 -7.72
N TYR A 215 -12.30 2.38 -8.29
CA TYR A 215 -13.05 2.20 -9.53
C TYR A 215 -14.32 1.42 -9.24
N SER A 216 -15.47 2.04 -9.50
CA SER A 216 -16.79 1.49 -9.19
C SER A 216 -17.63 1.09 -10.39
N ASP A 217 -17.18 1.39 -11.63
CA ASP A 217 -17.93 1.04 -12.84
C ASP A 217 -17.88 -0.47 -13.12
N LYS A 218 -18.97 -1.15 -12.77
CA LYS A 218 -19.13 -2.60 -12.99
C LYS A 218 -19.49 -2.96 -14.43
N LYS A 219 -19.82 -1.98 -15.28
CA LYS A 219 -20.31 -2.23 -16.63
C LYS A 219 -19.19 -2.61 -17.60
N TYR A 220 -18.03 -1.96 -17.48
CA TYR A 220 -16.94 -2.12 -18.44
C TYR A 220 -15.77 -2.93 -17.91
N LEU A 221 -15.33 -2.68 -16.67
CA LEU A 221 -14.16 -3.33 -16.06
C LEU A 221 -14.47 -3.77 -14.62
N SER A 222 -15.39 -4.70 -14.46
CA SER A 222 -15.87 -5.14 -13.14
C SER A 222 -14.77 -5.70 -12.23
N GLN A 223 -13.66 -6.18 -12.82
CA GLN A 223 -12.51 -6.72 -12.08
C GLN A 223 -11.57 -5.62 -11.56
N LEU A 224 -11.52 -4.44 -12.19
CA LEU A 224 -10.71 -3.31 -11.73
C LEU A 224 -11.33 -2.76 -10.45
N LYS A 225 -10.51 -2.57 -9.40
CA LYS A 225 -10.95 -2.07 -8.09
C LYS A 225 -10.44 -0.68 -7.81
N SER A 226 -9.21 -0.39 -8.20
CA SER A 226 -8.64 0.95 -8.03
C SER A 226 -7.49 1.18 -8.99
N ILE A 227 -7.15 2.44 -9.18
CA ILE A 227 -5.93 2.88 -9.84
C ILE A 227 -5.15 3.73 -8.84
N ARG A 228 -3.84 3.52 -8.79
CA ARG A 228 -2.91 4.37 -8.05
C ARG A 228 -2.00 5.09 -9.02
N LEU A 229 -1.81 6.38 -8.80
CA LEU A 229 -0.84 7.21 -9.49
C LEU A 229 0.17 7.68 -8.47
N SER A 230 1.46 7.40 -8.67
CA SER A 230 2.51 7.70 -7.70
C SER A 230 3.67 8.47 -8.31
N LEU A 231 4.30 9.30 -7.48
CA LEU A 231 5.64 9.85 -7.66
C LEU A 231 6.54 9.17 -6.63
N GLU A 232 7.58 8.53 -7.10
CA GLU A 232 8.45 7.71 -6.28
C GLU A 232 9.90 8.12 -6.49
N HIS A 233 10.65 8.11 -5.39
CA HIS A 233 12.11 8.18 -5.40
C HIS A 233 12.64 6.92 -4.75
N GLU A 234 13.63 6.29 -5.34
CA GLU A 234 14.36 5.22 -4.67
C GLU A 234 15.85 5.49 -4.76
N SER A 235 16.53 5.38 -3.62
CA SER A 235 17.97 5.60 -3.52
C SER A 235 18.60 4.71 -2.47
N ASN A 236 19.89 4.47 -2.60
CA ASN A 236 20.63 3.73 -1.58
C ASN A 236 21.35 4.62 -0.55
N GLY A 237 21.21 5.94 -0.65
CA GLY A 237 21.80 6.89 0.29
C GLY A 237 23.33 6.92 0.30
N ARG A 238 23.98 6.33 -0.70
CA ARG A 238 25.43 6.36 -0.86
C ARG A 238 25.85 7.54 -1.71
N GLY A 239 27.15 7.85 -1.71
CA GLY A 239 27.73 8.86 -2.58
C GLY A 239 28.82 8.27 -3.48
N GLY A 240 29.21 9.02 -4.51
CA GLY A 240 30.25 8.66 -5.46
C GLY A 240 29.88 7.44 -6.31
N ASP A 241 30.85 6.60 -6.63
CA ASP A 241 30.65 5.46 -7.56
C ASP A 241 29.65 4.41 -7.08
N GLN A 242 29.31 4.42 -5.79
CA GLN A 242 28.31 3.51 -5.21
C GLN A 242 26.92 4.13 -5.10
N GLU A 243 26.75 5.36 -5.51
CA GLU A 243 25.43 6.01 -5.54
C GLU A 243 24.53 5.32 -6.57
N ARG A 244 23.32 4.97 -6.13
CA ARG A 244 22.26 4.47 -7.01
C ARG A 244 20.96 5.14 -6.60
N SER A 245 20.32 5.76 -7.58
CA SER A 245 19.02 6.41 -7.37
C SER A 245 18.24 6.52 -8.65
N TRP A 246 16.94 6.66 -8.51
CA TRP A 246 16.04 6.99 -9.60
C TRP A 246 14.76 7.63 -9.12
N ASN A 247 14.21 8.49 -9.96
CA ASN A 247 12.92 9.13 -9.79
C ASN A 247 11.99 8.65 -10.89
N PHE A 248 10.76 8.32 -10.55
CA PHE A 248 9.82 7.83 -11.53
C PHE A 248 8.37 8.16 -11.17
N PHE A 249 7.55 8.27 -12.19
CA PHE A 249 6.11 8.25 -12.09
C PHE A 249 5.62 6.83 -12.33
N ALA A 250 4.66 6.36 -11.52
CA ALA A 250 4.06 5.06 -11.73
C ALA A 250 2.53 5.10 -11.75
N SER A 251 1.95 4.13 -12.46
CA SER A 251 0.52 3.85 -12.48
C SER A 251 0.31 2.38 -12.13
N SER A 252 -0.39 2.11 -11.03
CA SER A 252 -0.76 0.75 -10.62
C SER A 252 -2.26 0.54 -10.81
N PHE A 253 -2.61 -0.59 -11.41
CA PHE A 253 -3.97 -1.03 -11.64
C PHE A 253 -4.23 -2.27 -10.79
N TYR A 254 -5.23 -2.21 -9.92
CA TYR A 254 -5.57 -3.29 -8.99
C TYR A 254 -6.84 -4.00 -9.45
N PHE A 255 -6.71 -5.29 -9.74
CA PHE A 255 -7.82 -6.13 -10.19
C PHE A 255 -8.14 -7.19 -9.14
N GLN A 256 -9.40 -7.59 -9.10
CA GLN A 256 -9.86 -8.75 -8.35
C GLN A 256 -10.73 -9.65 -9.24
N THR A 257 -10.31 -10.90 -9.39
CA THR A 257 -11.06 -11.94 -10.12
C THR A 257 -11.28 -13.12 -9.17
N GLY A 258 -12.47 -13.17 -8.60
CA GLY A 258 -12.78 -14.12 -7.52
C GLY A 258 -11.84 -13.89 -6.31
N TRP A 259 -11.06 -14.91 -5.98
CA TRP A 259 -10.09 -14.87 -4.88
C TRP A 259 -8.69 -14.38 -5.30
N LEU A 260 -8.44 -14.18 -6.59
CA LEU A 260 -7.16 -13.71 -7.12
C LEU A 260 -7.14 -12.17 -7.16
N PHE A 261 -6.14 -11.58 -6.52
CA PHE A 261 -5.83 -10.16 -6.64
C PHE A 261 -4.61 -9.98 -7.54
N THR A 262 -4.70 -9.04 -8.47
CA THR A 262 -3.62 -8.75 -9.44
C THR A 262 -3.29 -7.26 -9.40
N GLU A 263 -2.02 -6.93 -9.28
CA GLU A 263 -1.49 -5.60 -9.50
C GLU A 263 -0.70 -5.58 -10.81
N LEU A 264 -1.00 -4.64 -11.68
CA LEU A 264 -0.16 -4.26 -12.82
C LEU A 264 0.38 -2.88 -12.53
N LYS A 265 1.69 -2.77 -12.26
CA LYS A 265 2.39 -1.49 -12.05
C LYS A 265 3.26 -1.19 -13.26
N LEU A 266 3.09 0.01 -13.83
CA LEU A 266 3.87 0.54 -14.95
C LEU A 266 4.55 1.82 -14.49
N TRP A 267 5.80 2.05 -14.90
CA TRP A 267 6.55 3.24 -14.52
C TRP A 267 7.31 3.87 -15.69
N GLN A 268 7.59 5.16 -15.51
CA GLN A 268 8.43 5.96 -16.38
C GLN A 268 9.45 6.69 -15.52
N ARG A 269 10.72 6.38 -15.74
CA ARG A 269 11.85 7.06 -15.07
C ARG A 269 11.99 8.49 -15.58
N PHE A 270 12.27 9.42 -14.67
CA PHE A 270 12.76 10.75 -15.01
C PHE A 270 14.28 10.71 -15.16
N LYS A 271 14.81 11.54 -16.06
CA LYS A 271 16.26 11.71 -16.18
C LYS A 271 16.75 12.66 -15.10
N ASP A 272 17.77 12.26 -14.39
CA ASP A 272 18.51 13.10 -13.46
C ASP A 272 19.65 13.84 -14.16
N SER A 273 20.07 14.98 -13.61
CA SER A 273 21.21 15.75 -14.13
C SER A 273 22.54 15.02 -13.94
N THR A 274 22.66 14.27 -12.84
CA THR A 274 23.79 13.37 -12.56
C THR A 274 23.20 11.97 -12.36
N ASP A 275 23.59 11.04 -13.21
CA ASP A 275 23.01 9.70 -13.23
C ASP A 275 24.11 8.64 -13.11
N TYR A 276 24.17 7.97 -11.96
CA TYR A 276 25.16 6.93 -11.66
C TYR A 276 24.70 5.51 -12.04
N ASN A 277 23.48 5.37 -12.53
CA ASN A 277 22.88 4.12 -13.00
C ASN A 277 22.02 4.34 -14.24
N PRO A 278 22.63 4.84 -15.35
CA PRO A 278 21.88 5.28 -16.55
C PRO A 278 21.15 4.12 -17.25
N ASP A 279 21.65 2.91 -17.10
CA ASP A 279 21.15 1.66 -17.66
C ASP A 279 20.17 0.91 -16.74
N LEU A 280 19.80 1.48 -15.59
CA LEU A 280 18.90 0.84 -14.62
C LEU A 280 17.62 0.27 -15.26
N ILE A 281 17.05 0.98 -16.24
CA ILE A 281 15.81 0.56 -16.90
C ILE A 281 16.03 -0.66 -17.80
N ASP A 282 17.26 -0.91 -18.27
CA ASP A 282 17.57 -2.10 -19.05
C ASP A 282 17.42 -3.37 -18.21
N TYR A 283 17.57 -3.27 -16.87
CA TYR A 283 17.37 -4.36 -15.91
C TYR A 283 16.00 -4.32 -15.22
N MET A 284 15.54 -3.13 -14.86
CA MET A 284 14.27 -2.97 -14.13
C MET A 284 13.04 -3.02 -15.06
N GLY A 285 13.22 -2.77 -16.37
CA GLY A 285 12.12 -2.66 -17.31
C GLY A 285 11.19 -1.47 -17.00
N HIS A 286 9.95 -1.56 -17.49
CA HIS A 286 8.95 -0.49 -17.36
C HIS A 286 7.72 -0.88 -16.53
N GLY A 287 7.76 -2.02 -15.84
CA GLY A 287 6.63 -2.45 -15.02
C GLY A 287 6.80 -3.85 -14.44
N HIS A 288 5.85 -4.19 -13.57
CA HIS A 288 5.70 -5.55 -13.06
C HIS A 288 4.24 -5.95 -13.01
N ILE A 289 4.00 -7.26 -12.95
CA ILE A 289 2.73 -7.85 -12.58
C ILE A 289 2.91 -8.63 -11.28
N GLN A 290 2.00 -8.44 -10.32
CA GLN A 290 1.99 -9.17 -9.06
C GLN A 290 0.64 -9.85 -8.86
N PHE A 291 0.66 -11.12 -8.49
CA PHE A 291 -0.50 -11.90 -8.09
C PHE A 291 -0.49 -12.13 -6.58
N THR A 292 -1.61 -11.89 -5.92
CA THR A 292 -1.81 -12.22 -4.50
C THR A 292 -2.91 -13.27 -4.39
N ILE A 293 -2.56 -14.40 -3.80
CA ILE A 293 -3.37 -15.63 -3.72
C ILE A 293 -3.61 -15.94 -2.24
N PRO A 294 -4.73 -15.48 -1.65
CA PRO A 294 -5.13 -15.91 -0.32
C PRO A 294 -5.81 -17.29 -0.39
N TYR A 295 -5.38 -18.21 0.44
CA TYR A 295 -6.04 -19.52 0.62
C TYR A 295 -6.08 -19.89 2.10
N GLN A 296 -7.25 -19.88 2.70
CA GLN A 296 -7.44 -20.05 4.16
C GLN A 296 -6.56 -19.07 4.95
N LYS A 297 -5.54 -19.57 5.68
CA LYS A 297 -4.57 -18.78 6.44
C LYS A 297 -3.31 -18.45 5.66
N HIS A 298 -3.14 -19.02 4.46
CA HIS A 298 -1.97 -18.85 3.61
C HIS A 298 -2.14 -17.62 2.72
N ILE A 299 -1.07 -16.85 2.53
CA ILE A 299 -0.99 -15.86 1.46
C ILE A 299 0.28 -16.13 0.66
N VAL A 300 0.11 -16.27 -0.65
CA VAL A 300 1.19 -16.34 -1.62
C VAL A 300 1.15 -15.08 -2.47
N LYS A 301 2.29 -14.40 -2.64
CA LYS A 301 2.44 -13.32 -3.60
C LYS A 301 3.50 -13.72 -4.62
N LEU A 302 3.19 -13.56 -5.90
CA LEU A 302 4.09 -13.83 -7.02
C LEU A 302 4.25 -12.55 -7.80
N LEU A 303 5.46 -12.04 -7.93
CA LEU A 303 5.78 -10.86 -8.73
C LEU A 303 6.67 -11.28 -9.89
N PHE A 304 6.36 -10.76 -11.07
CA PHE A 304 7.15 -10.93 -12.27
C PHE A 304 7.44 -9.57 -12.90
N ARG A 305 8.68 -9.39 -13.30
CA ARG A 305 9.19 -8.20 -13.99
C ARG A 305 10.04 -8.63 -15.17
N SER A 306 9.94 -7.92 -16.29
CA SER A 306 10.70 -8.19 -17.51
C SER A 306 10.97 -6.89 -18.25
N ASN A 307 12.15 -6.77 -18.82
CA ASN A 307 12.49 -5.76 -19.80
C ASN A 307 12.24 -6.21 -21.25
N PHE A 308 11.80 -7.47 -21.43
CA PHE A 308 11.59 -8.15 -22.74
C PHE A 308 12.87 -8.40 -23.56
N ASN A 309 14.07 -8.10 -23.02
CA ASN A 309 15.37 -8.34 -23.68
C ASN A 309 16.17 -9.46 -23.01
N GLY A 310 15.67 -10.04 -21.92
CA GLY A 310 16.30 -11.17 -21.23
C GLY A 310 16.52 -10.94 -19.75
N GLU A 311 16.61 -9.69 -19.28
CA GLU A 311 16.76 -9.35 -17.88
C GLU A 311 15.39 -9.38 -17.20
N ASN A 312 15.15 -10.46 -16.49
CA ASN A 312 13.89 -10.75 -15.84
C ASN A 312 14.08 -10.85 -14.32
N ALA A 313 12.99 -10.70 -13.59
CA ALA A 313 12.94 -11.01 -12.17
C ALA A 313 11.63 -11.68 -11.80
N ALA A 314 11.73 -12.65 -10.90
CA ALA A 314 10.60 -13.29 -10.25
C ALA A 314 10.78 -13.25 -8.73
N GLN A 315 9.73 -12.91 -7.99
CA GLN A 315 9.73 -12.96 -6.54
C GLN A 315 8.52 -13.74 -6.05
N LEU A 316 8.76 -14.63 -5.10
CA LEU A 316 7.72 -15.35 -4.36
C LEU A 316 7.78 -14.92 -2.90
N ASN A 317 6.63 -14.53 -2.35
CA ASN A 317 6.46 -14.32 -0.91
C ASN A 317 5.36 -15.24 -0.40
N TYR A 318 5.67 -15.96 0.68
CA TYR A 318 4.71 -16.83 1.35
C TYR A 318 4.58 -16.42 2.81
N SER A 319 3.36 -16.37 3.32
CA SER A 319 3.12 -16.11 4.74
C SER A 319 2.04 -16.99 5.34
N TYR A 320 2.25 -17.35 6.63
CA TYR A 320 1.33 -18.18 7.43
C TYR A 320 1.35 -17.72 8.90
N PRO A 321 0.22 -17.63 9.62
CA PRO A 321 0.20 -17.22 11.03
C PRO A 321 1.07 -18.11 11.92
N MET A 322 1.92 -17.51 12.75
CA MET A 322 2.75 -18.22 13.72
C MET A 322 2.06 -18.26 15.08
N PHE A 323 2.17 -19.39 15.78
CA PHE A 323 1.71 -19.55 17.16
C PHE A 323 0.25 -19.11 17.42
N GLY A 324 -0.61 -19.17 16.41
CA GLY A 324 -1.98 -18.66 16.49
C GLY A 324 -2.08 -17.15 16.57
N SER A 325 -0.98 -16.42 16.40
CA SER A 325 -0.94 -14.95 16.37
C SER A 325 -1.70 -14.41 15.15
N LYS A 326 -2.31 -13.23 15.33
CA LYS A 326 -2.97 -12.47 14.26
C LYS A 326 -2.03 -11.44 13.61
N ASP A 327 -0.95 -11.11 14.29
CA ASP A 327 -0.03 -10.02 13.93
C ASP A 327 1.42 -10.52 13.69
N LEU A 328 1.66 -11.84 13.79
CA LEU A 328 2.97 -12.44 13.54
C LEU A 328 2.82 -13.64 12.60
N PHE A 329 3.56 -13.62 11.51
CA PHE A 329 3.47 -14.62 10.45
C PHE A 329 4.84 -15.18 10.12
N LEU A 330 4.94 -16.48 9.89
CA LEU A 330 6.06 -17.07 9.16
C LEU A 330 6.14 -16.36 7.80
N TYR A 331 7.33 -16.01 7.38
CA TYR A 331 7.55 -15.35 6.10
C TYR A 331 8.71 -16.01 5.35
N ILE A 332 8.45 -16.41 4.12
CA ILE A 332 9.44 -16.97 3.20
C ILE A 332 9.45 -16.09 1.96
N LYS A 333 10.64 -15.66 1.56
CA LYS A 333 10.87 -14.88 0.34
C LYS A 333 11.82 -15.63 -0.56
N GLY A 334 11.44 -15.85 -1.80
CA GLY A 334 12.31 -16.29 -2.89
C GLY A 334 12.47 -15.16 -3.90
N PHE A 335 13.67 -14.97 -4.43
CA PHE A 335 13.95 -14.01 -5.50
C PHE A 335 14.89 -14.66 -6.52
N ALA A 336 14.62 -14.43 -7.81
CA ALA A 336 15.46 -14.86 -8.90
C ALA A 336 15.46 -13.79 -10.01
N GLY A 337 16.64 -13.38 -10.46
CA GLY A 337 16.82 -12.40 -11.52
C GLY A 337 17.54 -11.13 -11.11
N TYR A 338 17.24 -10.03 -11.79
CA TYR A 338 17.92 -8.74 -11.66
C TYR A 338 17.14 -7.75 -10.78
N GLY A 339 17.84 -6.76 -10.20
CA GLY A 339 17.21 -5.66 -9.47
C GLY A 339 16.59 -6.06 -8.14
N GLU A 340 17.22 -6.96 -7.38
CA GLU A 340 16.81 -7.22 -6.00
C GLU A 340 17.09 -6.04 -5.08
N SER A 341 18.24 -5.38 -5.29
CA SER A 341 18.64 -4.16 -4.62
C SER A 341 19.24 -3.17 -5.61
N LEU A 342 19.34 -1.90 -5.24
CA LEU A 342 19.87 -0.89 -6.15
C LEU A 342 21.37 -1.08 -6.44
N ILE A 343 22.16 -1.56 -5.49
CA ILE A 343 23.58 -1.78 -5.74
C ILE A 343 23.85 -2.97 -6.65
N ASP A 344 22.93 -3.95 -6.67
CA ASP A 344 23.03 -5.18 -7.47
C ASP A 344 22.01 -5.19 -8.62
N TYR A 345 21.53 -4.04 -9.08
CA TYR A 345 20.45 -4.00 -10.08
C TYR A 345 20.84 -4.71 -11.39
N ASP A 346 22.12 -4.66 -11.74
CA ASP A 346 22.75 -5.21 -12.94
C ASP A 346 23.35 -6.62 -12.73
N HIS A 347 23.14 -7.21 -11.54
CA HIS A 347 23.62 -8.56 -11.24
C HIS A 347 22.46 -9.51 -10.99
N GLU A 348 22.58 -10.72 -11.56
CA GLU A 348 21.62 -11.78 -11.30
C GLU A 348 21.76 -12.29 -9.85
N VAL A 349 20.64 -12.32 -9.14
CA VAL A 349 20.54 -12.81 -7.77
C VAL A 349 19.53 -13.93 -7.70
N ASN A 350 19.95 -15.11 -7.18
CA ASN A 350 19.07 -16.21 -6.83
C ASN A 350 19.14 -16.41 -5.32
N LYS A 351 18.03 -16.10 -4.62
CA LYS A 351 18.03 -16.02 -3.16
C LYS A 351 16.76 -16.59 -2.55
N VAL A 352 16.92 -17.21 -1.39
CA VAL A 352 15.80 -17.61 -0.54
C VAL A 352 16.03 -17.12 0.89
N GLY A 353 15.01 -16.51 1.47
CA GLY A 353 15.04 -16.04 2.86
C GLY A 353 13.89 -16.63 3.68
N ILE A 354 14.12 -16.83 4.96
CA ILE A 354 13.12 -17.30 5.92
C ILE A 354 13.19 -16.49 7.22
N GLY A 355 12.03 -16.18 7.75
CA GLY A 355 11.87 -15.42 8.98
C GLY A 355 10.41 -15.14 9.30
N PHE A 356 10.09 -13.93 9.67
CA PHE A 356 8.76 -13.53 10.06
C PHE A 356 8.37 -12.15 9.52
N CYS A 357 7.07 -11.89 9.45
CA CYS A 357 6.52 -10.56 9.15
C CYS A 357 5.37 -10.22 10.13
N ILE A 358 5.17 -8.91 10.29
CA ILE A 358 4.09 -8.35 11.13
C ILE A 358 2.98 -7.71 10.28
N SER A 359 3.21 -7.59 8.97
CA SER A 359 2.20 -7.22 7.97
C SER A 359 2.47 -8.00 6.68
N ARG A 360 1.43 -8.35 5.92
CA ARG A 360 1.55 -9.22 4.76
C ARG A 360 0.61 -8.83 3.61
#